data_c80919e09b8874ead27020e4735d0f08
#
_entry.id   c80919e09b8874ead27020e4735d0f08
#
_cell.length_a   1.000
_cell.length_b   1.000
_cell.length_c   1.000
_cell.angle_alpha   90.00
_cell.angle_beta   90.00
_cell.angle_gamma   90.00
#
_symmetry.space_group_name_H-M   'P 1'
#
loop_
_entity.id
_entity.type
_entity.pdbx_description
1 polymer ?
#
loop_
_entity_poly.entity_id
_entity_poly.type
_entity_poly.pdbx_seq_one_letter_code
_entity_poly.pdbx_strand_id
1 'polypeptide(L)'
;MSKTIAQEKDEQDSPWKQILNQYLQEAVEFFFPDVAAIVDWSKAPVFLDKEFSQISPDSKRGKRYADQLVQLQRKKGKPIVLLLHIEIQASPETGFAERMFVYAIRIFDYFQQPAVSVAILCDANPKWRPKQYSFSLPQTSMNFEFGTVKLIDYADLWDELQASPNPFAWVVMAQLKMLETKQDKPTRKIWKMRLVRQLYESGYNQDAVLNLFRFLDWLLKLPKGLEAEFWQELRTYEEERKMPYVTSVERIGIEKGIREGKTEGQRSLILRQLNRRVGELPIAIRSQIDRLSLPQLENLGEALLDFITIADLEAWLKQK
;
A
#
# COMPACT_ATOMS: atom_id res chain seq x y z
N MET A 1 6.73 -12.18 19.53
CA MET A 1 7.30 -10.95 18.98
C MET A 1 7.42 -10.93 17.45
N SER A 2 7.64 -12.06 16.75
CA SER A 2 7.73 -12.08 15.27
C SER A 2 6.42 -11.75 14.50
N LYS A 3 5.25 -11.93 15.08
CA LYS A 3 3.96 -11.61 14.43
C LYS A 3 3.70 -10.10 14.32
N THR A 4 4.25 -9.29 15.21
CA THR A 4 4.01 -7.84 15.26
C THR A 4 4.74 -7.09 14.15
N ILE A 5 5.97 -7.50 13.82
CA ILE A 5 6.81 -6.84 12.78
C ILE A 5 6.28 -7.12 11.37
N ALA A 6 5.77 -8.34 11.11
CA ALA A 6 5.17 -8.69 9.82
C ALA A 6 3.81 -7.98 9.61
N GLN A 7 3.04 -7.75 10.69
CA GLN A 7 1.78 -7.02 10.63
C GLN A 7 1.99 -5.50 10.43
N GLU A 8 3.02 -4.90 11.06
CA GLU A 8 3.37 -3.49 10.86
C GLU A 8 3.87 -3.20 9.43
N LYS A 9 4.56 -4.16 8.81
CA LYS A 9 4.99 -4.05 7.40
C LYS A 9 3.81 -4.10 6.40
N ASP A 10 2.78 -4.90 6.70
CA ASP A 10 1.59 -5.08 5.85
C ASP A 10 0.64 -3.85 5.88
N GLU A 11 0.68 -3.05 6.96
CA GLU A 11 -0.15 -1.83 7.12
C GLU A 11 0.51 -0.58 6.54
N GLN A 12 1.85 -0.50 6.51
CA GLN A 12 2.59 0.61 5.91
C GLN A 12 2.64 0.54 4.37
N ASP A 13 2.42 -0.65 3.79
CA ASP A 13 2.55 -0.94 2.35
C ASP A 13 1.20 -1.18 1.65
N SER A 14 0.08 -0.69 2.18
CA SER A 14 -1.19 -0.74 1.45
C SER A 14 -1.05 -0.02 0.10
N PRO A 15 -1.42 -0.65 -1.04
CA PRO A 15 -1.35 -0.01 -2.35
C PRO A 15 -2.13 1.30 -2.44
N TRP A 16 -3.21 1.48 -1.66
CA TRP A 16 -3.87 2.76 -1.51
C TRP A 16 -2.96 3.82 -0.90
N LYS A 17 -2.22 3.46 0.15
CA LYS A 17 -1.28 4.38 0.79
C LYS A 17 -0.13 4.74 -0.14
N GLN A 18 0.39 3.76 -0.89
CA GLN A 18 1.44 3.99 -1.87
C GLN A 18 0.98 4.92 -2.99
N ILE A 19 -0.21 4.69 -3.57
CA ILE A 19 -0.72 5.53 -4.66
C ILE A 19 -1.03 6.95 -4.17
N LEU A 20 -1.53 7.11 -2.95
CA LEU A 20 -1.75 8.43 -2.33
C LEU A 20 -0.45 9.16 -2.03
N ASN A 21 0.57 8.47 -1.52
CA ASN A 21 1.88 9.09 -1.29
C ASN A 21 2.51 9.58 -2.59
N GLN A 22 2.29 8.83 -3.68
CA GLN A 22 2.86 9.15 -4.99
C GLN A 22 2.11 10.29 -5.69
N TYR A 23 0.79 10.36 -5.53
CA TYR A 23 -0.10 11.24 -6.31
C TYR A 23 -1.09 11.98 -5.41
N LEU A 24 -0.61 12.51 -4.27
CA LEU A 24 -1.48 13.19 -3.29
C LEU A 24 -2.17 14.42 -3.88
N GLN A 25 -1.44 15.25 -4.64
CA GLN A 25 -1.99 16.43 -5.28
C GLN A 25 -3.13 16.03 -6.21
N GLU A 26 -2.88 15.08 -7.10
CA GLU A 26 -3.85 14.60 -8.07
C GLU A 26 -5.07 13.97 -7.40
N ALA A 27 -4.87 13.28 -6.25
CA ALA A 27 -5.97 12.75 -5.45
C ALA A 27 -6.87 13.86 -4.90
N VAL A 28 -6.26 14.88 -4.29
CA VAL A 28 -6.99 15.98 -3.68
C VAL A 28 -7.66 16.84 -4.76
N GLU A 29 -6.99 17.07 -5.89
CA GLU A 29 -7.58 17.79 -7.04
C GLU A 29 -8.78 17.06 -7.64
N PHE A 30 -8.69 15.72 -7.71
CA PHE A 30 -9.73 14.90 -8.31
C PHE A 30 -10.96 14.74 -7.42
N PHE A 31 -10.76 14.46 -6.14
CA PHE A 31 -11.83 14.13 -5.22
C PHE A 31 -12.34 15.31 -4.38
N PHE A 32 -11.48 16.29 -4.10
CA PHE A 32 -11.74 17.40 -3.18
C PHE A 32 -11.25 18.73 -3.74
N PRO A 33 -11.78 19.19 -4.88
CA PRO A 33 -11.27 20.38 -5.58
C PRO A 33 -11.30 21.64 -4.72
N ASP A 34 -12.26 21.77 -3.80
CA ASP A 34 -12.33 22.93 -2.88
C ASP A 34 -11.15 22.94 -1.90
N VAL A 35 -10.68 21.74 -1.47
CA VAL A 35 -9.46 21.61 -0.65
C VAL A 35 -8.24 21.92 -1.50
N ALA A 36 -8.16 21.36 -2.71
CA ALA A 36 -7.05 21.62 -3.64
C ALA A 36 -6.88 23.13 -3.94
N ALA A 37 -7.99 23.87 -4.08
CA ALA A 37 -7.98 25.29 -4.42
C ALA A 37 -7.26 26.18 -3.40
N ILE A 38 -7.23 25.77 -2.12
CA ILE A 38 -6.58 26.55 -1.04
C ILE A 38 -5.15 26.15 -0.77
N VAL A 39 -4.66 25.01 -1.32
CA VAL A 39 -3.32 24.46 -1.09
C VAL A 39 -2.29 25.10 -2.03
N ASP A 40 -1.11 25.42 -1.50
CA ASP A 40 0.06 25.81 -2.26
C ASP A 40 0.89 24.58 -2.61
N TRP A 41 0.60 23.99 -3.77
CA TRP A 41 1.27 22.79 -4.28
C TRP A 41 2.72 23.02 -4.72
N SER A 42 3.24 24.26 -4.71
CA SER A 42 4.67 24.52 -4.88
C SER A 42 5.49 24.08 -3.67
N LYS A 43 4.85 23.81 -2.55
CA LYS A 43 5.43 23.33 -1.29
C LYS A 43 5.15 21.85 -1.10
N ALA A 44 6.19 21.12 -0.77
CA ALA A 44 6.06 19.67 -0.54
C ALA A 44 5.12 19.37 0.63
N PRO A 45 4.21 18.38 0.50
CA PRO A 45 3.43 17.86 1.60
C PRO A 45 4.32 17.23 2.69
N VAL A 46 3.92 17.35 3.95
CA VAL A 46 4.58 16.67 5.07
C VAL A 46 3.66 15.56 5.58
N PHE A 47 4.04 14.31 5.36
CA PHE A 47 3.29 13.15 5.83
C PHE A 47 3.53 12.93 7.33
N LEU A 48 2.46 12.76 8.08
CA LEU A 48 2.42 12.71 9.54
C LEU A 48 2.00 11.32 10.05
N ASP A 49 2.44 10.26 9.38
CA ASP A 49 2.05 8.87 9.71
C ASP A 49 2.48 8.43 11.11
N LYS A 50 3.66 8.89 11.55
CA LYS A 50 4.18 8.56 12.90
C LYS A 50 3.34 9.20 13.98
N GLU A 51 3.00 10.47 13.80
CA GLU A 51 2.17 11.24 14.71
C GLU A 51 0.76 10.67 14.74
N PHE A 52 0.19 10.32 13.57
CA PHE A 52 -1.12 9.69 13.48
C PHE A 52 -1.17 8.36 14.24
N SER A 53 -0.15 7.53 14.13
CA SER A 53 -0.06 6.25 14.86
C SER A 53 0.01 6.43 16.38
N GLN A 54 0.52 7.55 16.88
CA GLN A 54 0.58 7.88 18.31
C GLN A 54 -0.77 8.34 18.83
N ILE A 55 -1.47 9.18 18.08
CA ILE A 55 -2.76 9.76 18.50
C ILE A 55 -3.96 8.84 18.22
N SER A 56 -3.80 7.83 17.40
CA SER A 56 -4.85 6.88 17.02
C SER A 56 -4.38 5.41 17.09
N PRO A 57 -4.06 4.90 18.29
CA PRO A 57 -3.60 3.51 18.45
C PRO A 57 -4.66 2.48 18.04
N ASP A 58 -5.95 2.85 18.02
CA ASP A 58 -7.05 2.00 17.58
C ASP A 58 -7.15 1.85 16.05
N SER A 59 -6.49 2.70 15.27
CA SER A 59 -6.37 2.55 13.81
C SER A 59 -5.72 1.22 13.41
N LYS A 60 -4.97 0.59 14.34
CA LYS A 60 -4.33 -0.73 14.16
C LYS A 60 -5.30 -1.92 14.20
N ARG A 61 -6.55 -1.73 14.59
CA ARG A 61 -7.51 -2.85 14.77
C ARG A 61 -8.25 -3.31 13.51
N GLY A 62 -8.14 -2.59 12.40
CA GLY A 62 -8.82 -2.95 11.16
C GLY A 62 -7.90 -2.94 9.93
N LYS A 63 -7.62 -4.11 9.35
CA LYS A 63 -6.83 -4.30 8.10
C LYS A 63 -7.41 -3.64 6.84
N ARG A 64 -8.26 -2.62 6.92
CA ARG A 64 -9.16 -2.20 5.85
C ARG A 64 -9.14 -0.70 5.55
N TYR A 65 -8.30 0.06 6.24
CA TYR A 65 -8.22 1.52 6.10
C TYR A 65 -6.84 1.94 5.57
N ALA A 66 -6.84 2.90 4.69
CA ALA A 66 -5.63 3.61 4.30
C ALA A 66 -5.77 5.07 4.77
N ASP A 67 -5.52 5.27 6.07
CA ASP A 67 -5.55 6.61 6.64
C ASP A 67 -4.26 7.35 6.32
N GLN A 68 -4.40 8.58 5.84
CA GLN A 68 -3.29 9.45 5.53
C GLN A 68 -3.46 10.78 6.27
N LEU A 69 -2.53 11.11 7.14
CA LEU A 69 -2.46 12.42 7.78
C LEU A 69 -1.34 13.23 7.15
N VAL A 70 -1.68 14.40 6.60
CA VAL A 70 -0.74 15.23 5.85
C VAL A 70 -0.86 16.68 6.25
N GLN A 71 0.27 17.35 6.49
CA GLN A 71 0.30 18.80 6.62
C GLN A 71 0.56 19.44 5.25
N LEU A 72 -0.33 20.35 4.88
CA LEU A 72 -0.29 21.08 3.61
C LEU A 72 -0.12 22.57 3.86
N GLN A 73 0.69 23.23 3.06
CA GLN A 73 0.80 24.68 3.05
C GLN A 73 -0.38 25.29 2.32
N ARG A 74 -0.93 26.39 2.86
CA ARG A 74 -1.98 27.14 2.19
C ARG A 74 -1.39 28.29 1.37
N LYS A 75 -2.06 28.65 0.28
CA LYS A 75 -1.74 29.85 -0.51
C LYS A 75 -1.78 31.12 0.36
N LYS A 76 -2.65 31.13 1.38
CA LYS A 76 -2.78 32.23 2.36
C LYS A 76 -3.07 31.65 3.75
N GLY A 77 -2.41 32.19 4.78
CA GLY A 77 -2.62 31.80 6.18
C GLY A 77 -1.73 30.66 6.66
N LYS A 78 -2.09 30.07 7.81
CA LYS A 78 -1.33 28.97 8.42
C LYS A 78 -1.50 27.67 7.62
N PRO A 79 -0.54 26.71 7.70
CA PRO A 79 -0.71 25.37 7.16
C PRO A 79 -2.01 24.72 7.66
N ILE A 80 -2.53 23.77 6.88
CA ILE A 80 -3.66 22.92 7.30
C ILE A 80 -3.19 21.50 7.53
N VAL A 81 -3.84 20.80 8.44
CA VAL A 81 -3.74 19.34 8.56
C VAL A 81 -4.90 18.72 7.80
N LEU A 82 -4.58 17.86 6.84
CA LEU A 82 -5.55 17.07 6.09
C LEU A 82 -5.55 15.64 6.60
N LEU A 83 -6.67 15.18 7.14
CA LEU A 83 -6.95 13.77 7.38
C LEU A 83 -7.68 13.23 6.16
N LEU A 84 -6.99 12.45 5.33
CA LEU A 84 -7.58 11.71 4.23
C LEU A 84 -7.80 10.26 4.68
N HIS A 85 -9.06 9.89 4.85
CA HIS A 85 -9.48 8.55 5.22
C HIS A 85 -10.02 7.80 4.00
N ILE A 86 -9.52 6.61 3.73
CA ILE A 86 -10.02 5.75 2.67
C ILE A 86 -10.69 4.52 3.25
N GLU A 87 -12.00 4.46 3.13
CA GLU A 87 -12.80 3.32 3.55
C GLU A 87 -12.94 2.31 2.42
N ILE A 88 -12.17 1.23 2.52
CA ILE A 88 -12.10 0.18 1.48
C ILE A 88 -13.17 -0.92 1.71
N GLN A 89 -13.90 -0.88 2.81
CA GLN A 89 -14.84 -1.94 3.16
C GLN A 89 -16.03 -2.06 2.19
N ALA A 90 -16.41 -3.31 1.92
CA ALA A 90 -17.58 -3.64 1.10
C ALA A 90 -18.91 -3.59 1.86
N SER A 91 -18.92 -3.18 3.13
CA SER A 91 -20.13 -3.13 3.98
C SER A 91 -20.14 -1.86 4.84
N PRO A 92 -21.32 -1.26 5.06
CA PRO A 92 -21.49 -0.11 5.93
C PRO A 92 -20.94 -0.39 7.34
N GLU A 93 -20.11 0.51 7.85
CA GLU A 93 -19.63 0.40 9.21
C GLU A 93 -20.45 1.28 10.15
N THR A 94 -21.03 0.66 11.17
CA THR A 94 -21.61 1.37 12.30
C THR A 94 -20.50 2.09 13.08
N GLY A 95 -20.64 3.39 13.31
CA GLY A 95 -19.65 4.19 14.05
C GLY A 95 -18.59 4.88 13.17
N PHE A 96 -18.65 4.76 11.83
CA PHE A 96 -17.72 5.45 10.94
C PHE A 96 -17.66 6.96 11.21
N ALA A 97 -18.82 7.63 11.25
CA ALA A 97 -18.88 9.07 11.46
C ALA A 97 -18.36 9.49 12.85
N GLU A 98 -18.65 8.68 13.88
CA GLU A 98 -18.09 8.86 15.22
C GLU A 98 -16.57 8.72 15.22
N ARG A 99 -16.03 7.74 14.52
CA ARG A 99 -14.58 7.55 14.37
C ARG A 99 -13.91 8.75 13.70
N MET A 100 -14.50 9.27 12.61
CA MET A 100 -14.01 10.49 11.95
C MET A 100 -13.97 11.69 12.91
N PHE A 101 -15.00 11.84 13.73
CA PHE A 101 -15.05 12.84 14.78
C PHE A 101 -13.94 12.65 15.83
N VAL A 102 -13.79 11.43 16.35
CA VAL A 102 -12.75 11.12 17.35
C VAL A 102 -11.35 11.41 16.80
N TYR A 103 -11.09 11.08 15.53
CA TYR A 103 -9.82 11.42 14.88
C TYR A 103 -9.62 12.94 14.76
N ALA A 104 -10.64 13.68 14.34
CA ALA A 104 -10.56 15.13 14.23
C ALA A 104 -10.27 15.81 15.60
N ILE A 105 -10.88 15.33 16.68
CA ILE A 105 -10.62 15.83 18.04
C ILE A 105 -9.21 15.52 18.51
N ARG A 106 -8.72 14.29 18.29
CA ARG A 106 -7.35 13.91 18.66
C ARG A 106 -6.31 14.71 17.88
N ILE A 107 -6.55 14.96 16.60
CA ILE A 107 -5.69 15.80 15.76
C ILE A 107 -5.71 17.24 16.27
N PHE A 108 -6.88 17.77 16.61
CA PHE A 108 -7.01 19.11 17.18
C PHE A 108 -6.25 19.23 18.49
N ASP A 109 -6.39 18.26 19.39
CA ASP A 109 -5.68 18.23 20.67
C ASP A 109 -4.16 18.21 20.51
N TYR A 110 -3.67 17.38 19.56
CA TYR A 110 -2.24 17.22 19.33
C TYR A 110 -1.61 18.41 18.60
N PHE A 111 -2.25 18.89 17.51
CA PHE A 111 -1.69 19.95 16.67
C PHE A 111 -2.19 21.35 17.02
N GLN A 112 -3.13 21.50 17.97
CA GLN A 112 -3.79 22.74 18.37
C GLN A 112 -4.39 23.52 17.20
N GLN A 113 -4.89 22.77 16.18
CA GLN A 113 -5.57 23.32 15.01
C GLN A 113 -6.55 22.30 14.43
N PRO A 114 -7.66 22.75 13.82
CA PRO A 114 -8.60 21.84 13.18
C PRO A 114 -7.97 21.16 11.96
N ALA A 115 -8.39 19.91 11.70
CA ALA A 115 -8.07 19.21 10.47
C ALA A 115 -9.19 19.35 9.45
N VAL A 116 -8.84 19.39 8.17
CA VAL A 116 -9.76 19.10 7.08
C VAL A 116 -9.93 17.58 7.04
N SER A 117 -11.11 17.08 7.35
CA SER A 117 -11.41 15.65 7.38
C SER A 117 -12.22 15.26 6.16
N VAL A 118 -11.71 14.31 5.38
CA VAL A 118 -12.35 13.82 4.15
C VAL A 118 -12.24 12.30 4.06
N ALA A 119 -13.20 11.68 3.37
CA ALA A 119 -13.23 10.24 3.19
C ALA A 119 -13.56 9.84 1.74
N ILE A 120 -12.90 8.77 1.26
CA ILE A 120 -13.20 8.12 -0.02
C ILE A 120 -13.85 6.76 0.29
N LEU A 121 -15.10 6.58 -0.14
CA LEU A 121 -15.91 5.40 0.12
C LEU A 121 -15.86 4.47 -1.09
N CYS A 122 -15.29 3.27 -0.90
CA CYS A 122 -15.05 2.28 -1.95
C CYS A 122 -16.11 1.17 -2.01
N ASP A 123 -17.13 1.19 -1.14
CA ASP A 123 -18.19 0.18 -1.07
C ASP A 123 -19.24 0.34 -2.17
N ALA A 124 -20.03 -0.73 -2.41
CA ALA A 124 -21.07 -0.76 -3.43
C ALA A 124 -22.45 -0.30 -2.93
N ASN A 125 -22.62 0.06 -1.66
CA ASN A 125 -23.94 0.43 -1.11
C ASN A 125 -24.29 1.89 -1.42
N PRO A 126 -25.24 2.20 -2.32
CA PRO A 126 -25.53 3.59 -2.70
C PRO A 126 -26.16 4.42 -1.58
N LYS A 127 -26.71 3.75 -0.54
CA LYS A 127 -27.42 4.42 0.56
C LYS A 127 -26.49 4.79 1.72
N TRP A 128 -25.33 4.15 1.84
CA TRP A 128 -24.40 4.43 2.92
C TRP A 128 -23.51 5.63 2.55
N ARG A 129 -23.84 6.81 3.12
CA ARG A 129 -23.18 8.08 2.84
C ARG A 129 -22.96 8.87 4.14
N PRO A 130 -22.07 8.39 5.01
CA PRO A 130 -21.76 9.10 6.26
C PRO A 130 -21.04 10.41 5.94
N LYS A 131 -21.55 11.51 6.47
CA LYS A 131 -20.97 12.85 6.28
C LYS A 131 -20.98 13.72 7.53
N GLN A 132 -21.59 13.23 8.62
CA GLN A 132 -21.67 13.97 9.86
C GLN A 132 -21.76 13.04 11.07
N TYR A 133 -21.29 13.52 12.20
CA TYR A 133 -21.54 12.98 13.53
C TYR A 133 -22.10 14.07 14.42
N SER A 134 -23.19 13.80 15.12
CA SER A 134 -23.80 14.79 16.01
C SER A 134 -24.38 14.12 17.24
N PHE A 135 -24.36 14.83 18.35
CA PHE A 135 -25.10 14.51 19.55
C PHE A 135 -25.65 15.75 20.21
N SER A 136 -26.72 15.58 20.99
CA SER A 136 -27.32 16.62 21.79
C SER A 136 -27.71 16.07 23.16
N LEU A 137 -27.24 16.73 24.20
CA LEU A 137 -27.54 16.49 25.61
C LEU A 137 -28.00 17.80 26.24
N PRO A 138 -28.61 17.80 27.41
CA PRO A 138 -28.94 19.03 28.10
C PRO A 138 -27.71 19.94 28.25
N GLN A 139 -27.81 21.17 27.72
CA GLN A 139 -26.78 22.20 27.72
C GLN A 139 -25.49 21.86 26.95
N THR A 140 -25.47 20.78 26.18
CA THR A 140 -24.29 20.38 25.38
C THR A 140 -24.72 19.79 24.06
N SER A 141 -24.21 20.35 22.96
CA SER A 141 -24.42 19.78 21.63
C SER A 141 -23.15 19.86 20.81
N MET A 142 -23.00 18.94 19.88
CA MET A 142 -21.90 18.90 18.92
C MET A 142 -22.45 18.52 17.54
N ASN A 143 -21.97 19.21 16.53
CA ASN A 143 -22.14 18.82 15.13
C ASN A 143 -20.78 18.87 14.44
N PHE A 144 -20.37 17.74 13.88
CA PHE A 144 -19.13 17.59 13.13
C PHE A 144 -19.46 17.09 11.74
N GLU A 145 -19.09 17.84 10.72
CA GLU A 145 -19.27 17.51 9.32
C GLU A 145 -17.92 17.25 8.65
N PHE A 146 -17.88 16.32 7.71
CA PHE A 146 -16.67 16.00 6.94
C PHE A 146 -17.02 15.70 5.49
N GLY A 147 -16.03 15.92 4.60
CA GLY A 147 -16.21 15.69 3.17
C GLY A 147 -16.22 14.20 2.85
N THR A 148 -17.12 13.76 1.96
CA THR A 148 -17.11 12.37 1.47
C THR A 148 -17.31 12.33 -0.04
N VAL A 149 -16.53 11.43 -0.67
CA VAL A 149 -16.69 11.04 -2.08
C VAL A 149 -16.95 9.55 -2.14
N LYS A 150 -17.88 9.13 -2.99
CA LYS A 150 -18.23 7.73 -3.16
C LYS A 150 -17.90 7.26 -4.57
N LEU A 151 -17.03 6.25 -4.70
CA LEU A 151 -16.48 5.87 -6.00
C LEU A 151 -17.53 5.32 -6.97
N ILE A 152 -18.62 4.71 -6.47
CA ILE A 152 -19.70 4.25 -7.35
C ILE A 152 -20.45 5.40 -8.05
N ASP A 153 -20.34 6.64 -7.58
CA ASP A 153 -20.99 7.79 -8.23
C ASP A 153 -20.35 8.16 -9.58
N TYR A 154 -19.15 7.67 -9.82
CA TYR A 154 -18.44 7.83 -11.10
C TYR A 154 -18.82 6.77 -12.14
N ALA A 155 -19.74 5.85 -11.85
CA ALA A 155 -20.09 4.77 -12.78
C ALA A 155 -20.66 5.28 -14.10
N ASP A 156 -21.47 6.34 -14.03
CA ASP A 156 -22.09 6.97 -15.21
C ASP A 156 -21.15 7.95 -15.94
N LEU A 157 -19.94 8.20 -15.39
CA LEU A 157 -18.94 9.11 -15.93
C LEU A 157 -17.76 8.36 -16.58
N TRP A 158 -18.02 7.16 -17.13
CA TRP A 158 -16.96 6.30 -17.63
C TRP A 158 -16.11 6.93 -18.74
N ASP A 159 -16.75 7.61 -19.69
CA ASP A 159 -16.06 8.27 -20.80
C ASP A 159 -15.20 9.45 -20.32
N GLU A 160 -15.68 10.18 -19.32
CA GLU A 160 -14.94 11.27 -18.67
C GLU A 160 -13.72 10.72 -17.91
N LEU A 161 -13.88 9.58 -17.21
CA LEU A 161 -12.76 8.90 -16.56
C LEU A 161 -11.69 8.47 -17.57
N GLN A 162 -12.10 7.91 -18.70
CA GLN A 162 -11.17 7.48 -19.76
C GLN A 162 -10.42 8.64 -20.40
N ALA A 163 -11.07 9.80 -20.52
CA ALA A 163 -10.48 11.02 -21.09
C ALA A 163 -9.64 11.81 -20.07
N SER A 164 -9.73 11.50 -18.79
CA SER A 164 -9.06 12.25 -17.75
C SER A 164 -7.53 11.98 -17.72
N PRO A 165 -6.70 13.03 -17.69
CA PRO A 165 -5.25 12.88 -17.50
C PRO A 165 -4.88 12.58 -16.04
N ASN A 166 -5.84 12.62 -15.10
CA ASN A 166 -5.57 12.43 -13.68
C ASN A 166 -5.43 10.92 -13.37
N PRO A 167 -4.33 10.48 -12.70
CA PRO A 167 -4.11 9.07 -12.37
C PRO A 167 -5.23 8.44 -11.53
N PHE A 168 -5.99 9.23 -10.78
CA PHE A 168 -7.11 8.70 -9.98
C PHE A 168 -8.32 8.29 -10.82
N ALA A 169 -8.42 8.71 -12.06
CA ALA A 169 -9.40 8.14 -12.98
C ALA A 169 -9.18 6.63 -13.16
N TRP A 170 -7.92 6.17 -13.29
CA TRP A 170 -7.57 4.74 -13.34
C TRP A 170 -7.91 3.99 -12.05
N VAL A 171 -7.66 4.63 -10.91
CA VAL A 171 -8.01 4.09 -9.58
C VAL A 171 -9.52 3.87 -9.47
N VAL A 172 -10.32 4.87 -9.88
CA VAL A 172 -11.80 4.79 -9.88
C VAL A 172 -12.29 3.73 -10.85
N MET A 173 -11.81 3.72 -12.10
CA MET A 173 -12.18 2.71 -13.10
C MET A 173 -11.89 1.29 -12.60
N ALA A 174 -10.74 1.06 -11.99
CA ALA A 174 -10.36 -0.22 -11.43
C ALA A 174 -11.30 -0.64 -10.28
N GLN A 175 -11.62 0.30 -9.38
CA GLN A 175 -12.54 0.04 -8.26
C GLN A 175 -13.95 -0.32 -8.75
N LEU A 176 -14.47 0.41 -9.73
CA LEU A 176 -15.77 0.11 -10.34
C LEU A 176 -15.78 -1.30 -10.92
N LYS A 177 -14.76 -1.67 -11.70
CA LYS A 177 -14.67 -3.00 -12.29
C LYS A 177 -14.40 -4.11 -11.26
N MET A 178 -13.71 -3.81 -10.19
CA MET A 178 -13.55 -4.74 -9.05
C MET A 178 -14.90 -5.06 -8.41
N LEU A 179 -15.74 -4.04 -8.19
CA LEU A 179 -17.08 -4.21 -7.62
C LEU A 179 -18.01 -4.97 -8.57
N GLU A 180 -18.07 -4.55 -9.83
CA GLU A 180 -18.90 -5.13 -10.88
C GLU A 180 -18.59 -6.62 -11.12
N THR A 181 -17.30 -6.97 -11.13
CA THR A 181 -16.83 -8.33 -11.40
C THR A 181 -16.56 -9.16 -10.13
N LYS A 182 -17.17 -8.82 -9.00
CA LYS A 182 -16.91 -9.48 -7.72
C LYS A 182 -17.09 -11.00 -7.80
N GLN A 183 -18.14 -11.44 -8.50
CA GLN A 183 -18.49 -12.85 -8.67
C GLN A 183 -18.06 -13.43 -10.04
N ASP A 184 -17.58 -12.58 -10.97
CA ASP A 184 -17.20 -12.98 -12.33
C ASP A 184 -15.70 -12.71 -12.56
N LYS A 185 -14.88 -13.72 -12.27
CA LYS A 185 -13.43 -13.64 -12.40
C LYS A 185 -12.94 -13.68 -13.85
N PRO A 186 -13.54 -14.44 -14.78
CA PRO A 186 -13.23 -14.34 -16.20
C PRO A 186 -13.42 -12.91 -16.76
N THR A 187 -14.56 -12.28 -16.52
CA THR A 187 -14.80 -10.88 -16.91
C THR A 187 -13.82 -9.91 -16.22
N ARG A 188 -13.44 -10.19 -14.95
CA ARG A 188 -12.39 -9.41 -14.27
C ARG A 188 -11.06 -9.45 -15.01
N LYS A 189 -10.63 -10.63 -15.52
CA LYS A 189 -9.40 -10.76 -16.32
C LYS A 189 -9.47 -9.90 -17.58
N ILE A 190 -10.59 -9.94 -18.28
CA ILE A 190 -10.80 -9.14 -19.49
C ILE A 190 -10.67 -7.64 -19.18
N TRP A 191 -11.30 -7.16 -18.11
CA TRP A 191 -11.20 -5.76 -17.72
C TRP A 191 -9.81 -5.38 -17.23
N LYS A 192 -9.14 -6.24 -16.46
CA LYS A 192 -7.75 -6.02 -16.03
C LYS A 192 -6.85 -5.80 -17.26
N MET A 193 -6.94 -6.69 -18.25
CA MET A 193 -6.14 -6.57 -19.47
C MET A 193 -6.51 -5.31 -20.28
N ARG A 194 -7.80 -4.99 -20.38
CA ARG A 194 -8.27 -3.79 -21.08
C ARG A 194 -7.74 -2.51 -20.45
N LEU A 195 -7.86 -2.37 -19.13
CA LEU A 195 -7.34 -1.20 -18.39
C LEU A 195 -5.83 -1.09 -18.52
N VAL A 196 -5.10 -2.20 -18.44
CA VAL A 196 -3.65 -2.19 -18.60
C VAL A 196 -3.25 -1.74 -20.01
N ARG A 197 -3.89 -2.25 -21.08
CA ARG A 197 -3.63 -1.81 -22.44
C ARG A 197 -3.88 -0.31 -22.63
N GLN A 198 -5.00 0.19 -22.13
CA GLN A 198 -5.32 1.61 -22.18
C GLN A 198 -4.31 2.45 -21.39
N LEU A 199 -3.83 1.96 -20.24
CA LEU A 199 -2.80 2.62 -19.44
C LEU A 199 -1.48 2.76 -20.23
N TYR A 200 -1.07 1.76 -21.01
CA TYR A 200 0.10 1.86 -21.90
C TYR A 200 -0.09 2.89 -23.01
N GLU A 201 -1.32 3.09 -23.45
CA GLU A 201 -1.69 4.02 -24.53
C GLU A 201 -1.97 5.44 -24.04
N SER A 202 -2.01 5.66 -22.71
CA SER A 202 -2.38 6.93 -22.07
C SER A 202 -1.35 8.05 -22.18
N GLY A 203 -0.12 7.74 -22.62
CA GLY A 203 0.97 8.72 -22.71
C GLY A 203 1.72 8.96 -21.40
N TYR A 204 1.41 8.25 -20.34
CA TYR A 204 2.20 8.29 -19.10
C TYR A 204 3.62 7.75 -19.33
N ASN A 205 4.58 8.25 -18.55
CA ASN A 205 5.92 7.68 -18.52
C ASN A 205 5.92 6.31 -17.84
N GLN A 206 7.02 5.57 -18.03
CA GLN A 206 7.17 4.21 -17.53
C GLN A 206 6.90 4.07 -16.02
N ASP A 207 7.41 5.00 -15.21
CA ASP A 207 7.24 4.95 -13.75
C ASP A 207 5.77 5.12 -13.34
N ALA A 208 5.05 6.02 -14.00
CA ALA A 208 3.63 6.22 -13.77
C ALA A 208 2.82 4.98 -14.18
N VAL A 209 3.13 4.38 -15.34
CA VAL A 209 2.52 3.12 -15.79
C VAL A 209 2.76 2.02 -14.76
N LEU A 210 3.98 1.85 -14.26
CA LEU A 210 4.32 0.84 -13.26
C LEU A 210 3.59 1.06 -11.93
N ASN A 211 3.51 2.29 -11.46
CA ASN A 211 2.83 2.61 -10.20
C ASN A 211 1.33 2.34 -10.28
N LEU A 212 0.69 2.77 -11.36
CA LEU A 212 -0.73 2.52 -11.59
C LEU A 212 -1.00 1.03 -11.85
N PHE A 213 -0.13 0.35 -12.62
CA PHE A 213 -0.24 -1.09 -12.83
C PHE A 213 -0.22 -1.87 -11.51
N ARG A 214 0.70 -1.54 -10.58
CA ARG A 214 0.76 -2.21 -9.26
C ARG A 214 -0.55 -2.08 -8.50
N PHE A 215 -1.17 -0.90 -8.56
CA PHE A 215 -2.48 -0.68 -7.95
C PHE A 215 -3.58 -1.50 -8.63
N LEU A 216 -3.66 -1.47 -9.96
CA LEU A 216 -4.61 -2.26 -10.76
C LEU A 216 -4.48 -3.75 -10.49
N ASP A 217 -3.24 -4.26 -10.49
CA ASP A 217 -2.91 -5.67 -10.24
C ASP A 217 -3.36 -6.13 -8.85
N TRP A 218 -3.06 -5.34 -7.83
CA TRP A 218 -3.49 -5.61 -6.46
C TRP A 218 -5.02 -5.60 -6.30
N LEU A 219 -5.70 -4.64 -6.93
CA LEU A 219 -7.14 -4.48 -6.78
C LEU A 219 -7.92 -5.54 -7.57
N LEU A 220 -7.48 -5.83 -8.79
CA LEU A 220 -8.11 -6.78 -9.72
C LEU A 220 -7.49 -8.18 -9.63
N LYS A 221 -7.32 -8.69 -8.41
CA LYS A 221 -6.78 -10.04 -8.16
C LYS A 221 -7.57 -11.12 -8.88
N LEU A 222 -6.82 -12.07 -9.49
CA LEU A 222 -7.35 -13.20 -10.24
C LEU A 222 -7.00 -14.52 -9.54
N PRO A 223 -7.77 -15.60 -9.75
CA PRO A 223 -7.36 -16.96 -9.41
C PRO A 223 -6.13 -17.39 -10.22
N LYS A 224 -5.31 -18.31 -9.68
CA LYS A 224 -4.02 -18.73 -10.26
C LYS A 224 -4.06 -19.05 -11.76
N GLY A 225 -5.09 -19.75 -12.25
CA GLY A 225 -5.21 -20.07 -13.68
C GLY A 225 -5.40 -18.83 -14.56
N LEU A 226 -6.35 -17.96 -14.19
CA LEU A 226 -6.61 -16.72 -14.92
C LEU A 226 -5.46 -15.72 -14.78
N GLU A 227 -4.74 -15.73 -13.67
CA GLU A 227 -3.55 -14.93 -13.45
C GLU A 227 -2.44 -15.32 -14.45
N ALA A 228 -2.19 -16.63 -14.61
CA ALA A 228 -1.20 -17.12 -15.58
C ALA A 228 -1.55 -16.73 -17.03
N GLU A 229 -2.83 -16.85 -17.41
CA GLU A 229 -3.32 -16.41 -18.72
C GLU A 229 -3.12 -14.90 -18.93
N PHE A 230 -3.46 -14.09 -17.91
CA PHE A 230 -3.27 -12.64 -17.95
C PHE A 230 -1.80 -12.26 -18.19
N TRP A 231 -0.87 -12.88 -17.44
CA TRP A 231 0.56 -12.63 -17.59
C TRP A 231 1.09 -13.07 -18.96
N GLN A 232 0.57 -14.15 -19.52
CA GLN A 232 0.92 -14.57 -20.88
C GLN A 232 0.45 -13.56 -21.92
N GLU A 233 -0.81 -13.09 -21.85
CA GLU A 233 -1.37 -12.07 -22.73
C GLU A 233 -0.61 -10.74 -22.62
N LEU A 234 -0.23 -10.33 -21.40
CA LEU A 234 0.52 -9.10 -21.18
C LEU A 234 1.93 -9.19 -21.80
N ARG A 235 2.62 -10.31 -21.63
CA ARG A 235 3.93 -10.52 -22.27
C ARG A 235 3.84 -10.40 -23.79
N THR A 236 2.90 -11.09 -24.41
CA THR A 236 2.69 -10.99 -25.87
C THR A 236 2.42 -9.54 -26.30
N TYR A 237 1.58 -8.83 -25.56
CA TYR A 237 1.27 -7.42 -25.85
C TYR A 237 2.50 -6.51 -25.75
N GLU A 238 3.33 -6.67 -24.71
CA GLU A 238 4.56 -5.90 -24.52
C GLU A 238 5.62 -6.22 -25.59
N GLU A 239 5.75 -7.49 -26.00
CA GLU A 239 6.66 -7.93 -27.06
C GLU A 239 6.27 -7.31 -28.40
N GLU A 240 4.99 -7.36 -28.77
CA GLU A 240 4.46 -6.76 -30.01
C GLU A 240 4.72 -5.23 -30.05
N ARG A 241 4.58 -4.55 -28.92
CA ARG A 241 4.79 -3.10 -28.81
C ARG A 241 6.24 -2.70 -28.54
N LYS A 242 7.13 -3.63 -28.27
CA LYS A 242 8.52 -3.41 -27.84
C LYS A 242 8.62 -2.50 -26.59
N MET A 243 7.68 -2.65 -25.67
CA MET A 243 7.54 -1.85 -24.44
C MET A 243 7.48 -2.74 -23.20
N PRO A 244 8.57 -3.44 -22.81
CA PRO A 244 8.56 -4.38 -21.68
C PRO A 244 8.62 -3.66 -20.34
N TYR A 245 7.60 -2.89 -19.98
CA TYR A 245 7.59 -2.09 -18.75
C TYR A 245 7.36 -2.95 -17.51
N VAL A 246 6.27 -3.72 -17.51
CA VAL A 246 5.80 -4.47 -16.35
C VAL A 246 6.47 -5.83 -16.27
N THR A 247 6.52 -6.58 -17.38
CA THR A 247 7.09 -7.94 -17.39
C THR A 247 8.58 -7.96 -17.11
N SER A 248 9.32 -6.89 -17.47
CA SER A 248 10.73 -6.75 -17.09
C SER A 248 10.92 -6.61 -15.58
N VAL A 249 10.04 -5.84 -14.90
CA VAL A 249 10.08 -5.65 -13.44
C VAL A 249 9.65 -6.92 -12.72
N GLU A 250 8.62 -7.62 -13.21
CA GLU A 250 8.21 -8.92 -12.70
C GLU A 250 9.36 -9.93 -12.75
N ARG A 251 10.04 -10.04 -13.91
CA ARG A 251 11.18 -10.94 -14.07
C ARG A 251 12.29 -10.64 -13.07
N ILE A 252 12.67 -9.36 -12.93
CA ILE A 252 13.68 -8.93 -11.95
C ILE A 252 13.22 -9.27 -10.52
N GLY A 253 11.94 -9.04 -10.22
CA GLY A 253 11.35 -9.37 -8.92
C GLY A 253 11.39 -10.88 -8.62
N ILE A 254 11.06 -11.72 -9.59
CA ILE A 254 11.11 -13.18 -9.48
C ILE A 254 12.55 -13.64 -9.29
N GLU A 255 13.49 -13.16 -10.11
CA GLU A 255 14.92 -13.50 -10.00
C GLU A 255 15.48 -13.10 -8.63
N LYS A 256 15.11 -11.91 -8.14
CA LYS A 256 15.48 -11.44 -6.79
C LYS A 256 14.86 -12.33 -5.71
N GLY A 257 13.57 -12.62 -5.81
CA GLY A 257 12.86 -13.49 -4.85
C GLY A 257 13.43 -14.91 -4.80
N ILE A 258 13.77 -15.50 -5.94
CA ILE A 258 14.43 -16.81 -6.02
C ILE A 258 15.80 -16.75 -5.34
N ARG A 259 16.59 -15.71 -5.60
CA ARG A 259 17.91 -15.53 -4.99
C ARG A 259 17.83 -15.35 -3.47
N GLU A 260 16.91 -14.51 -3.02
CA GLU A 260 16.66 -14.26 -1.59
C GLU A 260 16.14 -15.53 -0.89
N GLY A 261 15.19 -16.24 -1.50
CA GLY A 261 14.67 -17.51 -1.00
C GLY A 261 15.73 -18.60 -0.93
N LYS A 262 16.62 -18.70 -1.93
CA LYS A 262 17.77 -19.61 -1.92
C LYS A 262 18.73 -19.26 -0.78
N THR A 263 19.07 -17.99 -0.60
CA THR A 263 19.96 -17.50 0.46
C THR A 263 19.39 -17.80 1.85
N GLU A 264 18.12 -17.51 2.07
CA GLU A 264 17.45 -17.74 3.36
C GLU A 264 17.28 -19.24 3.66
N GLY A 265 16.94 -20.03 2.64
CA GLY A 265 16.87 -21.50 2.77
C GLY A 265 18.23 -22.10 3.14
N GLN A 266 19.30 -21.67 2.48
CA GLN A 266 20.68 -22.09 2.77
C GLN A 266 21.10 -21.68 4.19
N ARG A 267 20.84 -20.42 4.57
CA ARG A 267 21.12 -19.90 5.92
C ARG A 267 20.42 -20.71 7.00
N SER A 268 19.13 -20.94 6.83
CA SER A 268 18.32 -21.73 7.77
C SER A 268 18.85 -23.16 7.92
N LEU A 269 19.27 -23.79 6.82
CA LEU A 269 19.86 -25.13 6.83
C LEU A 269 21.17 -25.13 7.60
N ILE A 270 22.09 -24.22 7.28
CA ILE A 270 23.40 -24.10 7.92
C ILE A 270 23.28 -23.82 9.41
N LEU A 271 22.40 -22.91 9.84
CA LEU A 271 22.17 -22.62 11.25
C LEU A 271 21.68 -23.88 12.01
N ARG A 272 20.80 -24.68 11.40
CA ARG A 272 20.36 -25.95 12.00
C ARG A 272 21.50 -26.98 12.09
N GLN A 273 22.34 -27.09 11.06
CA GLN A 273 23.47 -27.99 11.04
C GLN A 273 24.55 -27.57 12.04
N LEU A 274 24.87 -26.28 12.13
CA LEU A 274 25.79 -25.73 13.12
C LEU A 274 25.29 -25.96 14.55
N ASN A 275 24.02 -25.66 14.85
CA ASN A 275 23.45 -25.96 16.17
C ASN A 275 23.54 -27.43 16.56
N ARG A 276 23.40 -28.32 15.57
CA ARG A 276 23.55 -29.77 15.82
C ARG A 276 24.99 -30.20 15.99
N ARG A 277 25.93 -29.51 15.33
CA ARG A 277 27.37 -29.90 15.27
C ARG A 277 28.17 -29.32 16.44
N VAL A 278 28.01 -28.04 16.69
CA VAL A 278 28.81 -27.27 17.67
C VAL A 278 27.99 -26.74 18.85
N GLY A 279 26.69 -27.09 18.95
CA GLY A 279 25.78 -26.64 20.01
C GLY A 279 25.12 -25.31 19.73
N GLU A 280 24.48 -24.74 20.78
CA GLU A 280 23.73 -23.48 20.66
C GLU A 280 24.66 -22.30 20.31
N LEU A 281 24.28 -21.57 19.24
CA LEU A 281 25.08 -20.47 18.72
C LEU A 281 24.79 -19.17 19.49
N PRO A 282 25.83 -18.47 19.99
CA PRO A 282 25.70 -17.14 20.56
C PRO A 282 25.06 -16.14 19.58
N ILE A 283 24.32 -15.17 20.10
CA ILE A 283 23.63 -14.15 19.29
C ILE A 283 24.60 -13.39 18.37
N ALA A 284 25.81 -13.09 18.86
CA ALA A 284 26.85 -12.42 18.08
C ALA A 284 27.29 -13.22 16.84
N ILE A 285 27.48 -14.53 16.97
CA ILE A 285 27.85 -15.43 15.87
C ILE A 285 26.68 -15.56 14.89
N ARG A 286 25.46 -15.72 15.39
CA ARG A 286 24.26 -15.78 14.56
C ARG A 286 24.11 -14.51 13.70
N SER A 287 24.31 -13.32 14.30
CA SER A 287 24.27 -12.05 13.59
C SER A 287 25.35 -11.90 12.51
N GLN A 288 26.51 -12.55 12.68
CA GLN A 288 27.55 -12.59 11.64
C GLN A 288 27.13 -13.51 10.48
N ILE A 289 26.58 -14.66 10.78
CA ILE A 289 26.06 -15.61 9.76
C ILE A 289 24.91 -14.97 8.98
N ASP A 290 24.04 -14.18 9.62
CA ASP A 290 22.92 -13.47 8.98
C ASP A 290 23.37 -12.46 7.91
N ARG A 291 24.61 -11.97 7.99
CA ARG A 291 25.20 -11.01 7.04
C ARG A 291 25.95 -11.68 5.87
N LEU A 292 26.13 -12.99 5.91
CA LEU A 292 26.87 -13.70 4.87
C LEU A 292 26.09 -13.72 3.55
N SER A 293 26.80 -13.51 2.45
CA SER A 293 26.31 -13.71 1.08
C SER A 293 26.08 -15.18 0.77
N LEU A 294 25.31 -15.47 -0.28
CA LEU A 294 25.04 -16.87 -0.69
C LEU A 294 26.32 -17.66 -0.93
N PRO A 295 27.35 -17.18 -1.67
CA PRO A 295 28.63 -17.91 -1.82
C PRO A 295 29.35 -18.16 -0.49
N GLN A 296 29.29 -17.20 0.45
CA GLN A 296 29.88 -17.37 1.77
C GLN A 296 29.13 -18.41 2.61
N LEU A 297 27.80 -18.46 2.49
CA LEU A 297 26.99 -19.51 3.12
C LEU A 297 27.28 -20.88 2.53
N GLU A 298 27.44 -21.00 1.22
CA GLU A 298 27.83 -22.24 0.55
C GLU A 298 29.21 -22.74 1.08
N ASN A 299 30.20 -21.86 1.13
CA ASN A 299 31.53 -22.17 1.70
C ASN A 299 31.46 -22.54 3.19
N LEU A 300 30.60 -21.89 3.98
CA LEU A 300 30.36 -22.24 5.37
C LEU A 300 29.72 -23.62 5.47
N GLY A 301 28.81 -23.93 4.56
CA GLY A 301 28.14 -25.25 4.46
C GLY A 301 29.11 -26.40 4.19
N GLU A 302 30.19 -26.16 3.44
CA GLU A 302 31.25 -27.11 3.22
C GLU A 302 32.18 -27.22 4.45
N ALA A 303 32.63 -26.07 4.97
CA ALA A 303 33.55 -26.00 6.10
C ALA A 303 32.98 -26.57 7.41
N LEU A 304 31.66 -26.46 7.63
CA LEU A 304 31.00 -26.94 8.86
C LEU A 304 31.13 -28.47 9.05
N LEU A 305 31.43 -29.20 8.00
CA LEU A 305 31.64 -30.65 8.08
C LEU A 305 32.89 -31.01 8.91
N ASP A 306 33.88 -30.13 8.94
CA ASP A 306 35.14 -30.27 9.65
C ASP A 306 35.12 -29.66 11.07
N PHE A 307 34.09 -28.86 11.42
CA PHE A 307 34.00 -28.21 12.73
C PHE A 307 33.71 -29.23 13.83
N ILE A 308 34.47 -29.16 14.93
CA ILE A 308 34.26 -29.97 16.13
C ILE A 308 33.74 -29.09 17.27
N THR A 309 34.17 -27.86 17.33
CA THR A 309 33.83 -26.90 18.40
C THR A 309 33.36 -25.56 17.83
N ILE A 310 32.75 -24.74 18.69
CA ILE A 310 32.36 -23.37 18.34
C ILE A 310 33.59 -22.50 17.98
N ALA A 311 34.76 -22.80 18.54
CA ALA A 311 36.01 -22.08 18.26
C ALA A 311 36.43 -22.22 16.79
N ASP A 312 36.13 -23.37 16.15
CA ASP A 312 36.45 -23.62 14.73
C ASP A 312 35.60 -22.69 13.84
N LEU A 313 34.31 -22.53 14.19
CA LEU A 313 33.39 -21.59 13.52
C LEU A 313 33.84 -20.13 13.69
N GLU A 314 34.26 -19.73 14.90
CA GLU A 314 34.76 -18.38 15.17
C GLU A 314 36.04 -18.10 14.40
N ALA A 315 36.94 -19.05 14.30
CA ALA A 315 38.19 -18.94 13.53
C ALA A 315 37.86 -18.76 12.04
N TRP A 316 36.91 -19.52 11.51
CA TRP A 316 36.49 -19.43 10.12
C TRP A 316 35.82 -18.03 9.81
N LEU A 317 34.96 -17.56 10.71
CA LEU A 317 34.27 -16.27 10.54
C LEU A 317 35.25 -15.07 10.59
N LYS A 318 36.38 -15.17 11.31
CA LYS A 318 37.43 -14.13 11.36
C LYS A 318 38.24 -14.02 10.07
N GLN A 319 38.22 -15.04 9.21
CA GLN A 319 38.97 -15.06 7.94
C GLN A 319 38.16 -14.48 6.76
N LYS A 320 36.92 -14.09 6.98
CA LYS A 320 35.97 -13.58 5.96
C LYS A 320 35.67 -12.12 6.17
#